data_5581ddd6bf3ac85c36aa7b3acb9d10e1
#
_entry.id   5581ddd6bf3ac85c36aa7b3acb9d10e1
#
_cell.length_a   1.000
_cell.length_b   1.000
_cell.length_c   1.000
_cell.angle_alpha   90.00
_cell.angle_beta   90.00
_cell.angle_gamma   90.00
#
_symmetry.space_group_name_H-M   'P 1'
#
loop_
_entity.id
_entity.type
_entity.pdbx_description
1 polymer ?
#
loop_
_entity_poly.entity_id
_entity_poly.type
_entity_poly.pdbx_seq_one_letter_code
_entity_poly.pdbx_strand_id
1 'polypeptide(L)'
;MDATFRIRPDVAVIRSSEPVPGVGFLPVRSFLLLGSEPVLLDTGTGHGSDAFVAALESLIDPHDLRWIVVSHADGDHSGGLEAVLRRAPKARVVLNQVSTGKLSSTHTIPMPRVTWVNAGEGLDVGDRVLRFFRPPMY
;
A
#
# COMPACT_ATOMS: atom_id res chain seq x y z
N MET A 1 20.17 8.00 -4.18
CA MET A 1 19.24 7.05 -4.87
C MET A 1 17.84 7.63 -4.77
N ASP A 2 17.16 7.76 -5.89
CA ASP A 2 15.81 8.33 -5.91
C ASP A 2 14.83 7.48 -5.13
N ALA A 3 13.91 8.13 -4.41
CA ALA A 3 12.87 7.44 -3.64
C ALA A 3 11.87 6.69 -4.54
N THR A 4 11.78 7.07 -5.80
CA THR A 4 10.83 6.49 -6.75
C THR A 4 11.51 6.16 -8.09
N PHE A 5 10.96 5.20 -8.80
CA PHE A 5 11.32 4.93 -10.19
C PHE A 5 10.17 4.21 -10.90
N ARG A 6 10.16 4.24 -12.22
CA ARG A 6 9.15 3.55 -13.02
C ARG A 6 9.71 2.27 -13.61
N ILE A 7 8.90 1.21 -13.56
CA ILE A 7 9.19 -0.07 -14.23
C ILE A 7 8.35 -0.24 -15.49
N ARG A 8 7.26 0.51 -15.61
CA ARG A 8 6.40 0.61 -16.79
C ARG A 8 5.84 2.03 -16.83
N PRO A 9 5.29 2.48 -17.98
CA PRO A 9 4.64 3.80 -18.05
C PRO A 9 3.56 4.01 -17.00
N ASP A 10 2.85 2.95 -16.62
CA ASP A 10 1.73 2.95 -15.68
C ASP A 10 2.07 2.31 -14.32
N VAL A 11 3.31 1.93 -14.07
CA VAL A 11 3.73 1.32 -12.80
C VAL A 11 4.96 2.01 -12.24
N ALA A 12 4.80 2.65 -11.10
CA ALA A 12 5.88 3.25 -10.34
C ALA A 12 6.17 2.45 -9.07
N VAL A 13 7.39 2.54 -8.59
CA VAL A 13 7.86 1.90 -7.36
C VAL A 13 8.28 3.00 -6.38
N ILE A 14 7.85 2.85 -5.13
CA ILE A 14 8.32 3.68 -4.02
C ILE A 14 9.24 2.82 -3.16
N ARG A 15 10.45 3.32 -2.92
CA ARG A 15 11.45 2.64 -2.09
C ARG A 15 11.32 3.04 -0.65
N SER A 16 11.37 2.05 0.22
CA SER A 16 11.51 2.22 1.67
C SER A 16 12.58 1.28 2.18
N SER A 17 13.00 1.44 3.40
CA SER A 17 13.90 0.52 4.07
C SER A 17 13.55 0.40 5.55
N GLU A 18 13.62 -0.82 6.04
CA GLU A 18 13.44 -1.13 7.45
C GLU A 18 14.81 -1.40 8.07
N PRO A 19 15.21 -0.67 9.13
CA PRO A 19 16.45 -0.97 9.82
C PRO A 19 16.35 -2.31 10.55
N VAL A 20 17.37 -3.14 10.35
CA VAL A 20 17.50 -4.44 11.05
C VAL A 20 18.74 -4.36 11.93
N PRO A 21 18.59 -4.26 13.28
CA PRO A 21 19.70 -4.10 14.18
C PRO A 21 20.75 -5.20 14.02
N GLY A 22 22.03 -4.79 13.91
CA GLY A 22 23.16 -5.70 13.72
C GLY A 22 23.32 -6.28 12.32
N VAL A 23 22.41 -5.97 11.40
CA VAL A 23 22.41 -6.52 10.03
C VAL A 23 22.52 -5.43 8.97
N GLY A 24 21.77 -4.34 9.13
CA GLY A 24 21.70 -3.23 8.17
C GLY A 24 20.27 -2.82 7.86
N PHE A 25 19.91 -2.77 6.58
CA PHE A 25 18.59 -2.36 6.15
C PHE A 25 17.95 -3.39 5.24
N LEU A 26 16.68 -3.70 5.52
CA LEU A 26 15.86 -4.53 4.65
C LEU A 26 15.17 -3.61 3.63
N PRO A 27 15.42 -3.78 2.33
CA PRO A 27 14.73 -2.99 1.32
C PRO A 27 13.26 -3.41 1.18
N VAL A 28 12.37 -2.42 1.20
CA VAL A 28 10.94 -2.61 1.02
C VAL A 28 10.48 -1.86 -0.22
N ARG A 29 9.55 -2.43 -0.97
CA ARG A 29 9.01 -1.84 -2.19
C ARG A 29 7.49 -1.77 -2.10
N SER A 30 6.97 -0.62 -2.45
CA SER A 30 5.54 -0.40 -2.68
C SER A 30 5.34 -0.06 -4.14
N PHE A 31 4.18 -0.41 -4.68
CA PHE A 31 3.89 -0.23 -6.10
C PHE A 31 2.69 0.68 -6.29
N LEU A 32 2.80 1.63 -7.20
CA LEU A 32 1.70 2.51 -7.59
C LEU A 32 1.29 2.15 -9.02
N LEU A 33 0.07 1.68 -9.18
CA LEU A 33 -0.53 1.41 -10.47
C LEU A 33 -1.32 2.64 -10.91
N LEU A 34 -0.85 3.30 -11.97
CA LEU A 34 -1.45 4.49 -12.54
C LEU A 34 -2.43 4.08 -13.64
N GLY A 35 -3.70 4.09 -13.35
CA GLY A 35 -4.77 3.73 -14.27
C GLY A 35 -6.00 4.56 -14.00
N SER A 36 -7.16 4.10 -14.47
CA SER A 36 -8.44 4.81 -14.29
C SER A 36 -8.75 5.06 -12.83
N GLU A 37 -8.50 4.06 -11.99
CA GLU A 37 -8.61 4.13 -10.54
C GLU A 37 -7.26 3.75 -9.96
N PRO A 38 -6.41 4.72 -9.62
CA PRO A 38 -5.05 4.44 -9.15
C PRO A 38 -5.03 3.59 -7.88
N VAL A 39 -4.08 2.65 -7.84
CA VAL A 39 -3.92 1.67 -6.77
C VAL A 39 -2.53 1.76 -6.17
N LEU A 40 -2.44 1.93 -4.87
CA LEU A 40 -1.20 1.78 -4.12
C LEU A 40 -1.16 0.40 -3.47
N LEU A 41 -0.13 -0.37 -3.78
CA LEU A 41 0.15 -1.68 -3.16
C LEU A 41 1.19 -1.48 -2.06
N ASP A 42 0.78 -1.67 -0.84
CA ASP A 42 1.55 -1.47 0.40
C ASP A 42 1.95 -0.01 0.65
N THR A 43 2.25 0.31 1.89
CA THR A 43 2.45 1.68 2.36
C THR A 43 3.81 1.90 3.04
N GLY A 44 4.74 0.97 2.82
CA GLY A 44 6.09 1.08 3.37
C GLY A 44 6.15 0.93 4.88
N THR A 45 7.28 1.36 5.43
CA THR A 45 7.58 1.24 6.86
C THR A 45 7.01 2.41 7.64
N GLY A 46 6.74 2.21 8.93
CA GLY A 46 6.28 3.27 9.83
C GLY A 46 7.34 4.35 10.10
N HIS A 47 8.60 3.99 10.02
CA HIS A 47 9.73 4.88 10.29
C HIS A 47 9.91 5.97 9.24
N GLY A 48 9.43 5.86 8.09
CA GLY A 48 9.62 6.81 7.01
C GLY A 48 8.31 7.26 6.39
N SER A 49 7.23 7.28 7.16
CA SER A 49 5.91 7.56 6.61
C SER A 49 5.80 8.94 5.96
N ASP A 50 6.45 9.97 6.50
CA ASP A 50 6.46 11.30 5.88
C ASP A 50 7.22 11.31 4.56
N ALA A 51 8.38 10.64 4.50
CA ALA A 51 9.16 10.50 3.28
C ALA A 51 8.41 9.66 2.25
N PHE A 52 7.70 8.62 2.69
CA PHE A 52 6.85 7.79 1.83
C PHE A 52 5.73 8.62 1.20
N VAL A 53 5.03 9.40 2.01
CA VAL A 53 3.95 10.28 1.52
C VAL A 53 4.51 11.30 0.52
N ALA A 54 5.65 11.92 0.81
CA ALA A 54 6.29 12.86 -0.12
C ALA A 54 6.65 12.17 -1.45
N ALA A 55 7.15 10.95 -1.41
CA ALA A 55 7.42 10.16 -2.61
C ALA A 55 6.15 9.84 -3.41
N LEU A 56 5.08 9.47 -2.73
CA LEU A 56 3.77 9.25 -3.35
C LEU A 56 3.25 10.52 -4.03
N GLU A 57 3.34 11.66 -3.34
CA GLU A 57 2.91 12.96 -3.87
C GLU A 57 3.70 13.41 -5.09
N SER A 58 4.95 12.96 -5.25
CA SER A 58 5.75 13.22 -6.45
C SER A 58 5.25 12.46 -7.68
N LEU A 59 4.45 11.40 -7.49
CA LEU A 59 3.96 10.53 -8.55
C LEU A 59 2.50 10.79 -8.92
N ILE A 60 1.68 11.18 -7.95
CA ILE A 60 0.23 11.35 -8.09
C ILE A 60 -0.26 12.40 -7.10
N ASP A 61 -1.34 13.10 -7.43
CA ASP A 61 -2.11 13.82 -6.42
C ASP A 61 -2.82 12.76 -5.55
N PRO A 62 -2.58 12.75 -4.22
CA PRO A 62 -3.21 11.76 -3.34
C PRO A 62 -4.74 11.79 -3.37
N HIS A 63 -5.35 12.91 -3.75
CA HIS A 63 -6.81 13.00 -3.94
C HIS A 63 -7.32 12.13 -5.09
N ASP A 64 -6.45 11.75 -6.02
CA ASP A 64 -6.80 10.87 -7.13
C ASP A 64 -6.62 9.38 -6.78
N LEU A 65 -5.95 9.08 -5.67
CA LEU A 65 -5.75 7.70 -5.23
C LEU A 65 -7.09 7.08 -4.82
N ARG A 66 -7.43 5.95 -5.41
CA ARG A 66 -8.73 5.28 -5.18
C ARG A 66 -8.63 4.04 -4.31
N TRP A 67 -7.52 3.32 -4.36
CA TRP A 67 -7.35 2.06 -3.68
C TRP A 67 -6.00 1.96 -2.99
N ILE A 68 -6.01 1.46 -1.76
CA ILE A 68 -4.80 1.09 -1.04
C ILE A 68 -4.95 -0.39 -0.71
N VAL A 69 -4.14 -1.22 -1.35
CA VAL A 69 -4.12 -2.66 -1.09
C VAL A 69 -2.97 -2.97 -0.14
N VAL A 70 -3.28 -3.57 0.99
CA VAL A 70 -2.27 -4.02 1.95
C VAL A 70 -2.09 -5.52 1.75
N SER A 71 -0.90 -5.92 1.31
CA SER A 71 -0.61 -7.32 0.97
C SER A 71 -0.63 -8.22 2.22
N HIS A 72 -0.11 -7.70 3.32
CA HIS A 72 -0.13 -8.36 4.64
C HIS A 72 0.08 -7.32 5.74
N ALA A 73 -0.18 -7.73 6.97
CA ALA A 73 -0.28 -6.80 8.10
C ALA A 73 1.06 -6.42 8.75
N ASP A 74 2.18 -6.92 8.24
CA ASP A 74 3.49 -6.62 8.82
C ASP A 74 3.86 -5.15 8.67
N GLY A 75 4.54 -4.59 9.65
CA GLY A 75 4.77 -3.16 9.75
C GLY A 75 5.63 -2.55 8.65
N ASP A 76 6.47 -3.35 8.00
CA ASP A 76 7.28 -2.91 6.87
C ASP A 76 6.46 -2.71 5.57
N HIS A 77 5.24 -3.23 5.53
CA HIS A 77 4.30 -3.07 4.40
C HIS A 77 3.06 -2.24 4.74
N SER A 78 2.71 -2.13 6.00
CA SER A 78 1.51 -1.41 6.45
C SER A 78 1.80 -0.14 7.25
N GLY A 79 3.07 0.13 7.55
CA GLY A 79 3.46 1.16 8.52
C GLY A 79 3.03 2.58 8.15
N GLY A 80 2.96 2.90 6.88
CA GLY A 80 2.54 4.22 6.39
C GLY A 80 1.04 4.37 6.16
N LEU A 81 0.23 3.35 6.45
CA LEU A 81 -1.20 3.33 6.07
C LEU A 81 -1.97 4.55 6.55
N GLU A 82 -1.85 4.90 7.83
CA GLU A 82 -2.59 6.05 8.39
C GLU A 82 -2.14 7.38 7.78
N ALA A 83 -0.83 7.53 7.53
CA ALA A 83 -0.30 8.74 6.90
C ALA A 83 -0.82 8.90 5.47
N VAL A 84 -0.89 7.82 4.71
CA VAL A 84 -1.46 7.82 3.35
C VAL A 84 -2.96 8.10 3.40
N LEU A 85 -3.70 7.49 4.30
CA LEU A 85 -5.14 7.70 4.45
C LEU A 85 -5.50 9.15 4.76
N ARG A 86 -4.69 9.84 5.56
CA ARG A 86 -4.90 11.27 5.85
C ARG A 86 -4.76 12.14 4.60
N ARG A 87 -3.92 11.74 3.66
CA ARG A 87 -3.66 12.51 2.42
C ARG A 87 -4.56 12.10 1.27
N ALA A 88 -5.14 10.92 1.32
CA ALA A 88 -5.95 10.33 0.26
C ALA A 88 -7.39 10.09 0.72
N PRO A 89 -8.21 11.16 0.81
CA PRO A 89 -9.54 11.08 1.43
C PRO A 89 -10.53 10.21 0.66
N LYS A 90 -10.31 9.98 -0.63
CA LYS A 90 -11.19 9.17 -1.48
C LYS A 90 -10.75 7.69 -1.54
N ALA A 91 -9.56 7.38 -1.04
CA ALA A 91 -9.02 6.02 -1.13
C ALA A 91 -9.76 5.06 -0.20
N ARG A 92 -10.01 3.86 -0.69
CA ARG A 92 -10.52 2.74 0.09
C ARG A 92 -9.39 1.77 0.37
N VAL A 93 -9.41 1.18 1.54
CA VAL A 93 -8.42 0.18 1.96
C VAL A 93 -8.94 -1.20 1.60
N VAL A 94 -8.15 -1.96 0.87
CA VAL A 94 -8.46 -3.35 0.50
C VAL A 94 -7.71 -4.29 1.41
N LEU A 95 -8.44 -5.08 2.16
CA LEU A 95 -7.92 -6.01 3.17
C LEU A 95 -8.69 -7.33 3.11
N ASN A 96 -8.12 -8.39 3.65
CA ASN A 96 -8.88 -9.55 4.08
C ASN A 96 -9.26 -9.41 5.57
N GLN A 97 -10.15 -10.26 6.05
CA GLN A 97 -10.62 -10.18 7.44
C GLN A 97 -9.50 -10.43 8.46
N VAL A 98 -8.58 -11.34 8.16
CA VAL A 98 -7.46 -11.65 9.05
C VAL A 98 -6.50 -10.46 9.18
N SER A 99 -6.16 -9.82 8.07
CA SER A 99 -5.33 -8.61 8.07
C SER A 99 -6.02 -7.46 8.80
N THR A 100 -7.33 -7.31 8.64
CA THR A 100 -8.11 -6.30 9.37
C THR A 100 -7.97 -6.49 10.88
N GLY A 101 -8.12 -7.71 11.36
CA GLY A 101 -7.96 -8.02 12.78
C GLY A 101 -6.55 -7.71 13.30
N LYS A 102 -5.53 -8.08 12.55
CA LYS A 102 -4.13 -7.80 12.92
C LYS A 102 -3.83 -6.30 12.93
N LEU A 103 -4.22 -5.58 11.90
CA LEU A 103 -3.95 -4.15 11.77
C LEU A 103 -4.71 -3.33 12.82
N SER A 104 -5.90 -3.74 13.21
CA SER A 104 -6.69 -3.04 14.23
C SER A 104 -6.02 -2.97 15.59
N SER A 105 -5.05 -3.83 15.87
CA SER A 105 -4.27 -3.80 17.11
C SER A 105 -3.16 -2.74 17.10
N THR A 106 -2.75 -2.27 15.95
CA THR A 106 -1.62 -1.33 15.77
C THR A 106 -1.98 -0.06 15.04
N HIS A 107 -3.10 -0.05 14.32
CA HIS A 107 -3.55 1.07 13.50
C HIS A 107 -5.02 1.38 13.78
N THR A 108 -5.41 2.64 13.56
CA THR A 108 -6.81 3.02 13.49
C THR A 108 -7.30 2.82 12.06
N ILE A 109 -8.11 1.80 11.85
CA ILE A 109 -8.66 1.48 10.53
C ILE A 109 -10.04 2.13 10.37
N PRO A 110 -10.24 2.99 9.36
CA PRO A 110 -11.55 3.58 9.09
C PRO A 110 -12.46 2.53 8.42
N MET A 111 -13.17 1.75 9.23
CA MET A 111 -13.98 0.62 8.75
C MET A 111 -14.95 0.97 7.61
N PRO A 112 -15.59 2.16 7.57
CA PRO A 112 -16.43 2.53 6.43
C PRO A 112 -15.67 2.64 5.10
N ARG A 113 -14.34 2.76 5.14
CA ARG A 113 -13.47 2.84 3.96
C ARG A 113 -12.84 1.50 3.58
N VAL A 114 -13.12 0.44 4.31
CA VAL A 114 -12.57 -0.90 4.05
C VAL A 114 -13.42 -1.63 3.02
N THR A 115 -12.75 -2.22 2.05
CA THR A 115 -13.31 -3.20 1.12
C THR A 115 -12.61 -4.53 1.36
N TRP A 116 -13.36 -5.57 1.69
CA TRP A 116 -12.79 -6.89 1.90
C TRP A 116 -12.72 -7.66 0.59
N VAL A 117 -11.55 -8.25 0.34
CA VAL A 117 -11.31 -9.13 -0.80
C VAL A 117 -10.62 -10.41 -0.29
N ASN A 118 -11.12 -11.55 -0.74
CA ASN A 118 -10.58 -12.86 -0.38
C ASN A 118 -9.76 -13.45 -1.53
N ALA A 119 -8.95 -14.46 -1.21
CA ALA A 119 -8.20 -15.20 -2.22
C ALA A 119 -9.14 -15.79 -3.28
N GLY A 120 -8.76 -15.66 -4.54
CA GLY A 120 -9.55 -16.08 -5.70
C GLY A 120 -10.52 -15.02 -6.23
N GLU A 121 -10.77 -13.95 -5.47
CA GLU A 121 -11.62 -12.86 -5.92
C GLU A 121 -10.85 -11.84 -6.76
N GLY A 122 -11.58 -10.99 -7.46
CA GLY A 122 -11.05 -9.87 -8.24
C GLY A 122 -11.60 -8.54 -7.78
N LEU A 123 -10.81 -7.48 -7.97
CA LEU A 123 -11.21 -6.09 -7.76
C LEU A 123 -11.10 -5.36 -9.08
N ASP A 124 -12.22 -4.86 -9.60
CA ASP A 124 -12.25 -4.02 -10.77
C ASP A 124 -11.78 -2.60 -10.40
N VAL A 125 -10.73 -2.14 -11.05
CA VAL A 125 -10.16 -0.80 -10.83
C VAL A 125 -10.28 0.08 -12.08
N GLY A 126 -11.29 -0.19 -12.89
CA GLY A 126 -11.69 0.60 -14.05
C GLY A 126 -11.10 0.07 -15.35
N ASP A 127 -9.80 0.15 -15.53
CA ASP A 127 -9.10 -0.28 -16.75
C ASP A 127 -8.46 -1.67 -16.63
N ARG A 128 -8.56 -2.29 -15.47
CA ARG A 128 -8.02 -3.65 -15.20
C ARG A 128 -8.73 -4.28 -14.01
N VAL A 129 -8.53 -5.58 -13.85
CA VAL A 129 -9.00 -6.33 -12.69
C VAL A 129 -7.79 -6.87 -11.94
N LEU A 130 -7.69 -6.55 -10.66
CA LEU A 130 -6.69 -7.11 -9.77
C LEU A 130 -7.21 -8.43 -9.21
N ARG A 131 -6.46 -9.50 -9.39
CA ARG A 131 -6.80 -10.80 -8.82
C ARG A 131 -5.94 -11.09 -7.61
N PHE A 132 -6.57 -11.65 -6.59
CA PHE A 132 -5.95 -11.90 -5.30
C PHE A 132 -5.70 -13.39 -5.13
N PHE A 133 -4.45 -13.74 -4.86
CA PHE A 133 -4.04 -15.11 -4.64
C PHE A 133 -3.38 -15.25 -3.27
N ARG A 134 -3.65 -16.36 -2.62
CA ARG A 134 -2.94 -16.70 -1.39
C ARG A 134 -1.59 -17.31 -1.76
N PRO A 135 -0.46 -16.72 -1.34
CA PRO A 135 0.84 -17.33 -1.58
C PRO A 135 0.96 -18.68 -0.86
N PRO A 136 1.75 -19.62 -1.40
CA PRO A 136 1.88 -20.94 -0.80
C PRO A 136 2.43 -20.95 0.62
N MET A 137 3.14 -19.90 1.00
CA MET A 137 3.82 -19.78 2.30
C MET A 137 3.07 -18.96 3.35
N TYR A 138 1.90 -18.57 3.04
CA TYR A 138 1.07 -17.77 3.97
C TYR A 138 -0.30 -18.38 4.16
#